data_9fc7372719911acf50bd4a3b21905bb4
#
_entry.id   9fc7372719911acf50bd4a3b21905bb4
#
_cell.length_a   1.000
_cell.length_b   1.000
_cell.length_c   1.000
_cell.angle_alpha   90.00
_cell.angle_beta   90.00
_cell.angle_gamma   90.00
#
_symmetry.space_group_name_H-M   'P 1'
#
loop_
_entity.id
_entity.type
_entity.pdbx_description
1 polymer ?
#
loop_
_entity_poly.entity_id
_entity_poly.type
_entity_poly.pdbx_seq_one_letter_code
_entity_poly.pdbx_strand_id
1 'polypeptide(L)'
;MSDLPPKYGQPISLDAAKKVMAAAETEAARNQWPMVIAIVDSTAHLVMLHRMDQAQYGSSKIAPLKAETALDFRRSTKVFEDGIAAGGQGVRLVTMPNVLALEGGLPILQNGETWYRSSART
;
A
#
# COMPACT_ATOMS: atom_id res chain seq x y z
N MET A 1 1.98 12.39 -22.76
CA MET A 1 1.74 11.79 -21.46
C MET A 1 2.85 10.79 -21.17
N SER A 2 3.40 10.82 -19.98
CA SER A 2 4.48 9.90 -19.63
C SER A 2 3.90 8.61 -19.05
N ASP A 3 4.40 7.46 -19.52
CA ASP A 3 4.07 6.16 -18.96
C ASP A 3 4.97 5.80 -17.77
N LEU A 4 5.85 6.72 -17.38
CA LEU A 4 6.76 6.49 -16.26
C LEU A 4 6.00 6.52 -14.94
N PRO A 5 6.43 5.68 -13.97
CA PRO A 5 5.88 5.77 -12.62
C PRO A 5 6.12 7.16 -12.01
N PRO A 6 5.28 7.61 -11.08
CA PRO A 6 5.50 8.89 -10.41
C PRO A 6 6.85 8.90 -9.68
N LYS A 7 7.45 10.09 -9.59
CA LYS A 7 8.70 10.25 -8.84
C LYS A 7 8.46 10.07 -7.35
N TYR A 8 9.49 9.66 -6.63
CA TYR A 8 9.46 9.71 -5.17
C TYR A 8 9.39 11.16 -4.71
N GLY A 9 8.47 11.44 -3.81
CA GLY A 9 8.28 12.77 -3.26
C GLY A 9 8.96 12.95 -1.92
N GLN A 10 8.69 14.09 -1.28
CA GLN A 10 9.09 14.33 0.09
C GLN A 10 8.38 13.33 1.01
N PRO A 11 8.99 12.96 2.15
CA PRO A 11 8.30 12.13 3.12
C PRO A 11 6.99 12.80 3.57
N ILE A 12 5.93 12.01 3.62
CA ILE A 12 4.62 12.52 4.06
C ILE A 12 4.72 13.00 5.51
N SER A 13 4.13 14.18 5.80
CA SER A 13 4.06 14.67 7.17
C SER A 13 3.06 13.86 7.98
N LEU A 14 3.22 13.89 9.31
CA LEU A 14 2.26 13.24 10.19
C LEU A 14 0.85 13.82 10.03
N ASP A 15 0.73 15.15 9.87
CA ASP A 15 -0.58 15.77 9.66
C ASP A 15 -1.24 15.27 8.38
N ALA A 16 -0.51 15.18 7.29
CA ALA A 16 -1.05 14.65 6.03
C ALA A 16 -1.41 13.17 6.19
N ALA A 17 -0.57 12.39 6.86
CA ALA A 17 -0.83 10.98 7.11
C ALA A 17 -2.11 10.78 7.92
N LYS A 18 -2.36 11.62 8.94
CA LYS A 18 -3.60 11.56 9.73
C LYS A 18 -4.83 11.79 8.86
N LYS A 19 -4.76 12.73 7.93
CA LYS A 19 -5.88 13.01 7.03
C LYS A 19 -6.15 11.84 6.08
N VAL A 20 -5.10 11.26 5.54
CA VAL A 20 -5.20 10.08 4.66
C VAL A 20 -5.77 8.90 5.45
N MET A 21 -5.28 8.68 6.67
CA MET A 21 -5.76 7.60 7.53
C MET A 21 -7.24 7.76 7.83
N ALA A 22 -7.68 8.96 8.19
CA ALA A 22 -9.08 9.23 8.50
C ALA A 22 -9.98 8.95 7.29
N ALA A 23 -9.56 9.35 6.10
CA ALA A 23 -10.32 9.11 4.88
C ALA A 23 -10.40 7.59 4.57
N ALA A 24 -9.30 6.88 4.74
CA ALA A 24 -9.26 5.44 4.51
C ALA A 24 -10.16 4.67 5.49
N GLU A 25 -10.13 5.05 6.76
CA GLU A 25 -10.99 4.44 7.79
C GLU A 25 -12.46 4.71 7.53
N THR A 26 -12.80 5.93 7.12
CA THR A 26 -14.18 6.28 6.79
C THR A 26 -14.70 5.42 5.64
N GLU A 27 -13.90 5.26 4.61
CA GLU A 27 -14.27 4.42 3.46
C GLU A 27 -14.42 2.95 3.87
N ALA A 28 -13.49 2.44 4.67
CA ALA A 28 -13.55 1.07 5.15
C ALA A 28 -14.79 0.82 6.02
N ALA A 29 -15.10 1.76 6.92
CA ALA A 29 -16.28 1.65 7.78
C ALA A 29 -17.57 1.70 6.98
N ARG A 30 -17.64 2.56 5.96
CA ARG A 30 -18.81 2.66 5.09
C ARG A 30 -19.10 1.35 4.36
N ASN A 31 -18.06 0.62 3.99
CA ASN A 31 -18.18 -0.65 3.30
C ASN A 31 -18.21 -1.85 4.26
N GLN A 32 -18.18 -1.61 5.56
CA GLN A 32 -18.15 -2.66 6.58
C GLN A 32 -16.93 -3.59 6.41
N TRP A 33 -15.78 -3.02 6.08
CA TRP A 33 -14.52 -3.74 5.93
C TRP A 33 -13.66 -3.56 7.18
N PRO A 34 -13.48 -4.58 8.02
CA PRO A 34 -12.48 -4.50 9.09
C PRO A 34 -11.10 -4.59 8.47
N MET A 35 -10.29 -3.55 8.65
CA MET A 35 -9.02 -3.41 7.96
C MET A 35 -7.90 -3.01 8.91
N VAL A 36 -6.68 -3.36 8.54
CA VAL A 36 -5.48 -2.70 9.04
C VAL A 36 -4.99 -1.79 7.92
N ILE A 37 -4.73 -0.54 8.27
CA ILE A 37 -4.25 0.47 7.33
C ILE A 37 -2.89 0.94 7.78
N ALA A 38 -1.90 0.83 6.91
CA ALA A 38 -0.54 1.30 7.17
C ALA A 38 -0.18 2.38 6.17
N ILE A 39 0.49 3.42 6.64
CA ILE A 39 1.02 4.49 5.81
C ILE A 39 2.53 4.52 6.00
N VAL A 40 3.26 4.40 4.90
CA VAL A 40 4.71 4.56 4.90
C VAL A 40 5.07 5.84 4.14
N ASP A 41 6.19 6.43 4.51
CA ASP A 41 6.68 7.62 3.80
C ASP A 41 7.52 7.23 2.58
N SER A 42 8.03 8.22 1.86
CA SER A 42 8.79 8.00 0.63
C SER A 42 10.15 7.34 0.86
N THR A 43 10.54 7.11 2.11
CA THR A 43 11.76 6.37 2.47
C THR A 43 11.45 4.96 2.95
N ALA A 44 10.21 4.50 2.77
CA ALA A 44 9.72 3.17 3.17
C ALA A 44 9.62 2.97 4.69
N HIS A 45 9.60 4.05 5.46
CA HIS A 45 9.45 3.95 6.92
C HIS A 45 7.98 4.14 7.31
N LEU A 46 7.55 3.36 8.30
CA LEU A 46 6.19 3.42 8.81
C LEU A 46 5.93 4.75 9.50
N VAL A 47 4.84 5.43 9.11
CA VAL A 47 4.38 6.66 9.74
C VAL A 47 3.20 6.38 10.66
N MET A 48 2.19 5.64 10.18
CA MET A 48 1.01 5.30 10.95
C MET A 48 0.53 3.90 10.62
N LEU A 49 -0.02 3.23 11.63
CA LEU A 49 -0.72 1.97 11.44
C LEU A 49 -1.93 1.95 12.37
N HIS A 50 -3.11 1.77 11.81
CA HIS A 50 -4.33 1.56 12.57
C HIS A 50 -4.92 0.20 12.29
N ARG A 51 -5.21 -0.54 13.35
CA ARG A 51 -5.95 -1.79 13.24
C ARG A 51 -7.39 -1.53 13.68
N MET A 52 -8.31 -1.60 12.73
CA MET A 52 -9.73 -1.47 13.04
C MET A 52 -10.20 -2.69 13.83
N ASP A 53 -11.26 -2.49 14.63
CA ASP A 53 -11.85 -3.58 15.39
C ASP A 53 -12.28 -4.71 14.44
N GLN A 54 -12.09 -5.95 14.87
CA GLN A 54 -12.41 -7.17 14.12
C GLN A 54 -11.50 -7.44 12.91
N ALA A 55 -10.46 -6.64 12.66
CA ALA A 55 -9.49 -6.96 11.62
C ALA A 55 -8.66 -8.18 12.06
N GLN A 56 -8.28 -9.01 11.08
CA GLN A 56 -7.40 -10.16 11.35
C GLN A 56 -6.06 -9.69 11.89
N TYR A 57 -5.52 -10.41 12.86
CA TYR A 57 -4.23 -10.05 13.44
C TYR A 57 -3.10 -10.09 12.42
N GLY A 58 -3.13 -11.08 11.50
CA GLY A 58 -2.12 -11.19 10.46
C GLY A 58 -2.03 -9.98 9.54
N SER A 59 -3.12 -9.25 9.38
CA SER A 59 -3.14 -8.04 8.55
C SER A 59 -2.22 -6.95 9.09
N SER A 60 -1.93 -6.95 10.40
CA SER A 60 -0.97 -5.99 10.99
C SER A 60 0.45 -6.18 10.46
N LYS A 61 0.80 -7.40 10.06
CA LYS A 61 2.11 -7.70 9.45
C LYS A 61 2.08 -7.46 7.94
N ILE A 62 0.95 -7.75 7.32
CA ILE A 62 0.80 -7.70 5.85
C ILE A 62 0.67 -6.26 5.35
N ALA A 63 -0.08 -5.41 6.04
CA ALA A 63 -0.34 -4.05 5.55
C ALA A 63 0.95 -3.23 5.36
N PRO A 64 1.90 -3.19 6.31
CA PRO A 64 3.15 -2.48 6.08
C PRO A 64 3.94 -3.03 4.90
N LEU A 65 3.97 -4.36 4.71
CA LEU A 65 4.69 -4.98 3.61
C LEU A 65 4.10 -4.62 2.24
N LYS A 66 2.77 -4.53 2.15
CA LYS A 66 2.11 -4.06 0.94
C LYS A 66 2.48 -2.61 0.64
N ALA A 67 2.49 -1.76 1.66
CA ALA A 67 2.84 -0.35 1.49
C ALA A 67 4.28 -0.20 1.02
N GLU A 68 5.21 -0.94 1.63
CA GLU A 68 6.61 -0.92 1.23
C GLU A 68 6.80 -1.41 -0.21
N THR A 69 6.10 -2.49 -0.60
CA THR A 69 6.17 -3.01 -1.96
C THR A 69 5.68 -1.97 -2.97
N ALA A 70 4.56 -1.32 -2.70
CA ALA A 70 4.02 -0.29 -3.57
C ALA A 70 4.99 0.89 -3.71
N LEU A 71 5.62 1.29 -2.60
CA LEU A 71 6.62 2.35 -2.61
C LEU A 71 7.86 1.96 -3.43
N ASP A 72 8.41 0.79 -3.15
CA ASP A 72 9.67 0.36 -3.77
C ASP A 72 9.57 0.29 -5.29
N PHE A 73 8.41 -0.07 -5.81
CA PHE A 73 8.19 -0.23 -7.25
C PHE A 73 7.30 0.85 -7.86
N ARG A 74 6.86 1.80 -7.07
CA ARG A 74 6.09 2.99 -7.49
C ARG A 74 4.83 2.61 -8.25
N ARG A 75 4.11 1.58 -7.77
CA ARG A 75 2.89 1.07 -8.40
C ARG A 75 2.05 0.30 -7.40
N SER A 76 0.77 0.11 -7.75
CA SER A 76 -0.11 -0.72 -6.94
C SER A 76 0.41 -2.15 -6.85
N THR A 77 0.28 -2.77 -5.68
CA THR A 77 0.64 -4.18 -5.51
C THR A 77 -0.26 -5.13 -6.31
N LYS A 78 -1.42 -4.65 -6.75
CA LYS A 78 -2.29 -5.41 -7.65
C LYS A 78 -1.58 -5.80 -8.94
N VAL A 79 -0.65 -4.98 -9.42
CA VAL A 79 0.13 -5.27 -10.64
C VAL A 79 0.90 -6.58 -10.47
N PHE A 80 1.48 -6.80 -9.29
CA PHE A 80 2.23 -8.03 -9.01
C PHE A 80 1.29 -9.22 -8.88
N GLU A 81 0.16 -9.04 -8.18
CA GLU A 81 -0.83 -10.10 -8.05
C GLU A 81 -1.35 -10.55 -9.42
N ASP A 82 -1.73 -9.60 -10.27
CA ASP A 82 -2.23 -9.89 -11.61
C ASP A 82 -1.16 -10.54 -12.48
N GLY A 83 0.10 -10.13 -12.35
CA GLY A 83 1.22 -10.72 -13.08
C GLY A 83 1.43 -12.19 -12.76
N ILE A 84 1.33 -12.55 -11.48
CA ILE A 84 1.44 -13.95 -11.06
C ILE A 84 0.22 -14.75 -11.56
N ALA A 85 -0.98 -14.18 -11.41
CA ALA A 85 -2.21 -14.84 -11.81
C ALA A 85 -2.25 -15.13 -13.33
N ALA A 86 -1.63 -14.27 -14.12
CA ALA A 86 -1.57 -14.46 -15.58
C ALA A 86 -0.68 -15.65 -15.99
N GLY A 87 0.19 -16.12 -15.12
CA GLY A 87 1.09 -17.23 -15.40
C GLY A 87 2.25 -16.84 -16.31
N GLY A 88 2.85 -17.81 -16.97
CA GLY A 88 3.99 -17.58 -17.86
C GLY A 88 5.17 -16.95 -17.11
N GLN A 89 5.79 -15.95 -17.72
CA GLN A 89 6.95 -15.27 -17.12
C GLN A 89 6.59 -14.49 -15.86
N GLY A 90 5.32 -14.13 -15.67
CA GLY A 90 4.87 -13.41 -14.48
C GLY A 90 5.05 -14.21 -13.20
N VAL A 91 5.10 -15.53 -13.29
CA VAL A 91 5.31 -16.41 -12.12
C VAL A 91 6.67 -16.13 -11.45
N ARG A 92 7.63 -15.60 -12.19
CA ARG A 92 8.95 -15.24 -11.63
C ARG A 92 8.85 -14.20 -10.50
N LEU A 93 7.77 -13.45 -10.43
CA LEU A 93 7.57 -12.47 -9.36
C LEU A 93 7.59 -13.11 -7.98
N VAL A 94 7.23 -14.38 -7.85
CA VAL A 94 7.27 -15.07 -6.55
C VAL A 94 8.69 -15.25 -6.02
N THR A 95 9.70 -15.12 -6.87
CA THR A 95 11.10 -15.25 -6.45
C THR A 95 11.71 -13.94 -5.95
N MET A 96 11.00 -12.83 -6.10
CA MET A 96 11.52 -11.52 -5.68
C MET A 96 11.49 -11.41 -4.16
N PRO A 97 12.62 -11.08 -3.52
CA PRO A 97 12.65 -10.94 -2.07
C PRO A 97 11.91 -9.67 -1.64
N ASN A 98 11.24 -9.76 -0.50
CA ASN A 98 10.57 -8.62 0.14
C ASN A 98 9.49 -7.97 -0.72
N VAL A 99 8.91 -8.70 -1.66
CA VAL A 99 7.78 -8.24 -2.46
C VAL A 99 6.54 -9.00 -2.02
N LEU A 100 5.51 -8.26 -1.60
CA LEU A 100 4.22 -8.85 -1.27
C LEU A 100 3.26 -8.60 -2.43
N ALA A 101 3.01 -9.65 -3.20
CA ALA A 101 2.24 -9.57 -4.45
C ALA A 101 0.75 -9.77 -4.21
N LEU A 102 0.19 -8.97 -3.31
CA LEU A 102 -1.24 -8.99 -2.98
C LEU A 102 -1.82 -7.59 -3.14
N GLU A 103 -3.01 -7.51 -3.72
CA GLU A 103 -3.73 -6.25 -3.87
C GLU A 103 -3.90 -5.56 -2.50
N GLY A 104 -3.85 -4.23 -2.50
CA GLY A 104 -4.07 -3.41 -1.31
C GLY A 104 -3.00 -2.35 -1.06
N GLY A 105 -1.81 -2.50 -1.64
CA GLY A 105 -0.79 -1.46 -1.60
C GLY A 105 -1.03 -0.44 -2.70
N LEU A 106 -1.20 0.83 -2.35
CA LEU A 106 -1.53 1.89 -3.29
C LEU A 106 -0.65 3.10 -3.06
N PRO A 107 -0.22 3.77 -4.13
CA PRO A 107 0.48 5.05 -3.98
C PRO A 107 -0.48 6.14 -3.51
N ILE A 108 0.05 7.06 -2.70
CA ILE A 108 -0.61 8.32 -2.38
C ILE A 108 0.07 9.37 -3.24
N LEU A 109 -0.69 10.08 -4.05
CA LEU A 109 -0.14 11.08 -4.96
C LEU A 109 -0.40 12.48 -4.45
N GLN A 110 0.64 13.32 -4.49
CA GLN A 110 0.52 14.74 -4.23
C GLN A 110 1.43 15.48 -5.21
N ASN A 111 0.86 16.38 -6.00
CA ASN A 111 1.59 17.16 -7.00
C ASN A 111 2.38 16.28 -7.98
N GLY A 112 1.84 15.10 -8.34
CA GLY A 112 2.49 14.16 -9.23
C GLY A 112 3.61 13.35 -8.60
N GLU A 113 3.93 13.58 -7.32
CA GLU A 113 4.90 12.82 -6.57
C GLU A 113 4.19 11.79 -5.69
N THR A 114 4.89 10.75 -5.32
CA THR A 114 4.28 9.61 -4.66
C THR A 114 4.62 9.54 -3.18
N TRP A 115 3.58 9.51 -2.36
CA TRP A 115 3.60 9.02 -1.00
C TRP A 115 2.82 7.70 -0.97
N TYR A 116 3.17 6.79 -0.09
CA TYR A 116 2.60 5.45 -0.17
C TYR A 116 1.85 5.06 1.09
N ARG A 117 0.73 4.41 0.86
CA ARG A 117 -0.06 3.77 1.91
C ARG A 117 -0.38 2.35 1.52
N SER A 118 -0.74 1.56 2.50
CA SER A 118 -1.31 0.24 2.26
C SER A 118 -2.45 -0.03 3.22
N SER A 119 -3.37 -0.86 2.78
CA SER A 119 -4.41 -1.40 3.62
C SER A 119 -4.49 -2.90 3.41
N ALA A 120 -4.69 -3.66 4.48
CA ALA A 120 -4.94 -5.09 4.40
C ALA A 120 -6.36 -5.36 4.87
N ARG A 121 -7.17 -5.89 3.95
CA ARG A 121 -8.55 -6.29 4.22
C ARG A 121 -8.58 -7.79 4.50
N THR A 122 -9.37 -8.16 5.46
CA THR A 122 -9.56 -9.56 5.82
C THR A 122 -10.49 -10.27 4.85
#